data_5830b0e4953b1c1a6c9803d9a3b92f3e
#
_entry.id   5830b0e4953b1c1a6c9803d9a3b92f3e
#
_cell.length_a   1.000
_cell.length_b   1.000
_cell.length_c   1.000
_cell.angle_alpha   90.00
_cell.angle_beta   90.00
_cell.angle_gamma   90.00
#
_symmetry.space_group_name_H-M   'P 1'
#
loop_
_entity.id
_entity.type
_entity.pdbx_description
1 polymer ?
#
loop_
_entity_poly.entity_id
_entity_poly.type
_entity_poly.pdbx_seq_one_letter_code
_entity_poly.pdbx_strand_id
1 'polypeptide(L)'
;QVVAEQPDTVKNTTELGLPEVELVGKVFSDHKPATVIFKAQDKYYHFEEGDKISKVINHEVVTFHVQEINKHTVRIFITPFNKTLIFN
;
A
#
# COMPACT_ATOMS: atom_id res chain seq x y z
N GLN A 1 3.07 -20.20 20.75
CA GLN A 1 2.85 -18.76 20.83
C GLN A 1 2.81 -18.17 19.43
N VAL A 2 1.82 -17.38 19.17
CA VAL A 2 1.63 -16.79 17.84
C VAL A 2 1.49 -15.29 17.97
N VAL A 3 2.22 -14.58 17.11
CA VAL A 3 2.07 -13.16 17.00
C VAL A 3 1.33 -12.87 15.71
N ALA A 4 0.10 -12.41 15.82
CA ALA A 4 -0.74 -12.20 14.65
C ALA A 4 -0.24 -11.04 13.79
N GLU A 5 0.33 -10.03 14.43
CA GLU A 5 0.79 -8.83 13.73
C GLU A 5 2.13 -8.41 14.28
N GLN A 6 2.95 -7.89 13.39
CA GLN A 6 4.20 -7.27 13.81
C GLN A 6 3.92 -5.83 14.25
N PRO A 7 4.74 -5.29 15.18
CA PRO A 7 4.49 -3.94 15.69
C PRO A 7 4.50 -2.86 14.61
N ASP A 8 5.21 -3.09 13.48
CA ASP A 8 5.30 -2.12 12.40
C ASP A 8 4.30 -2.34 11.29
N THR A 9 3.30 -3.22 11.52
CA THR A 9 2.28 -3.52 10.53
C THR A 9 0.98 -2.82 10.87
N VAL A 10 0.34 -2.22 9.88
CA VAL A 10 -0.96 -1.57 10.03
C VAL A 10 -1.95 -2.21 9.07
N LYS A 11 -3.23 -2.17 9.42
CA LYS A 11 -4.27 -2.80 8.62
C LYS A 11 -4.85 -1.87 7.56
N ASN A 12 -4.78 -0.59 7.80
CA ASN A 12 -5.25 0.39 6.83
C ASN A 12 -4.58 1.73 7.12
N THR A 13 -4.72 2.64 6.16
CA THR A 13 -4.03 3.93 6.23
C THR A 13 -4.64 4.84 7.29
N THR A 14 -5.89 4.61 7.70
CA THR A 14 -6.52 5.47 8.70
C THR A 14 -5.88 5.30 10.07
N GLU A 15 -5.23 4.18 10.33
CA GLU A 15 -4.48 3.98 11.58
C GLU A 15 -3.30 4.93 11.69
N LEU A 16 -2.86 5.48 10.56
CA LEU A 16 -1.76 6.43 10.50
C LEU A 16 -2.26 7.87 10.34
N GLY A 17 -3.57 8.09 10.41
CA GLY A 17 -4.14 9.40 10.20
C GLY A 17 -4.20 9.81 8.74
N LEU A 18 -4.02 8.88 7.82
CA LEU A 18 -4.07 9.14 6.39
C LEU A 18 -5.46 8.83 5.85
N PRO A 19 -5.81 9.37 4.67
CA PRO A 19 -7.10 9.04 4.05
C PRO A 19 -7.21 7.54 3.77
N GLU A 20 -8.42 7.06 3.83
CA GLU A 20 -8.70 5.65 3.58
C GLU A 20 -8.40 5.28 2.13
N VAL A 21 -7.78 4.12 1.96
CA VAL A 21 -7.42 3.58 0.64
C VAL A 21 -8.03 2.19 0.53
N GLU A 22 -8.68 1.94 -0.60
CA GLU A 22 -9.34 0.66 -0.85
C GLU A 22 -8.65 -0.05 -2.01
N LEU A 23 -8.32 -1.33 -1.83
CA LEU A 23 -7.79 -2.15 -2.91
C LEU A 23 -8.96 -2.59 -3.80
N VAL A 24 -8.90 -2.18 -5.08
CA VAL A 24 -9.98 -2.44 -6.02
C VAL A 24 -9.68 -3.66 -6.87
N GLY A 25 -8.42 -3.85 -7.27
CA GLY A 25 -8.08 -4.98 -8.12
C GLY A 25 -6.60 -5.14 -8.30
N LYS A 26 -6.25 -6.26 -8.93
CA LYS A 26 -4.87 -6.60 -9.26
C LYS A 26 -4.83 -7.10 -10.70
N VAL A 27 -3.75 -6.77 -11.40
CA VAL A 27 -3.54 -7.23 -12.77
C VAL A 27 -2.20 -7.94 -12.84
N PHE A 28 -2.21 -9.16 -13.34
CA PHE A 28 -1.00 -9.96 -13.51
C PHE A 28 -0.76 -10.22 -14.98
N SER A 29 0.49 -10.16 -15.39
CA SER A 29 0.88 -10.39 -16.76
C SER A 29 2.18 -11.18 -16.77
N ASP A 30 2.37 -12.03 -17.79
CA ASP A 30 3.53 -12.91 -17.84
C ASP A 30 4.85 -12.18 -17.96
N HIS A 31 4.86 -11.01 -18.59
CA HIS A 31 6.10 -10.31 -18.91
C HIS A 31 6.24 -8.96 -18.26
N LYS A 32 5.37 -8.63 -17.32
CA LYS A 32 5.37 -7.33 -16.67
C LYS A 32 5.20 -7.49 -15.17
N PRO A 33 5.69 -6.53 -14.39
CA PRO A 33 5.40 -6.54 -12.96
C PRO A 33 3.90 -6.50 -12.71
N ALA A 34 3.49 -7.09 -11.62
CA ALA A 34 2.08 -7.06 -11.23
C ALA A 34 1.66 -5.61 -10.96
N THR A 35 0.43 -5.30 -11.27
CA THR A 35 -0.15 -3.98 -11.06
C THR A 35 -1.28 -4.09 -10.06
N VAL A 36 -1.38 -3.11 -9.17
CA VAL A 36 -2.47 -3.04 -8.21
C VAL A 36 -3.22 -1.74 -8.44
N ILE A 37 -4.53 -1.80 -8.24
CA ILE A 37 -5.40 -0.64 -8.43
C ILE A 37 -6.03 -0.30 -7.10
N PHE A 38 -5.80 0.93 -6.66
CA PHE A 38 -6.38 1.45 -5.42
C PHE A 38 -7.35 2.58 -5.72
N LYS A 39 -8.33 2.74 -4.84
CA LYS A 39 -9.23 3.86 -4.88
C LYS A 39 -9.07 4.67 -3.60
N ALA A 40 -8.90 5.98 -3.73
CA ALA A 40 -8.82 6.90 -2.61
C ALA A 40 -9.46 8.21 -2.99
N GLN A 41 -10.42 8.67 -2.16
CA GLN A 41 -11.06 9.97 -2.36
C GLN A 41 -11.63 10.12 -3.78
N ASP A 42 -12.32 9.10 -4.25
CA ASP A 42 -12.99 9.09 -5.56
C ASP A 42 -12.03 9.11 -6.75
N LYS A 43 -10.79 8.75 -6.51
CA LYS A 43 -9.78 8.64 -7.58
C LYS A 43 -9.18 7.25 -7.58
N TYR A 44 -8.77 6.80 -8.76
CA TYR A 44 -8.14 5.51 -8.92
C TYR A 44 -6.66 5.69 -9.19
N TYR A 45 -5.85 4.84 -8.58
CA TYR A 45 -4.39 4.89 -8.72
C TYR A 45 -3.89 3.51 -9.12
N HIS A 46 -2.93 3.49 -10.04
CA HIS A 46 -2.32 2.25 -10.52
C HIS A 46 -0.86 2.24 -10.11
N PHE A 47 -0.45 1.20 -9.42
CA PHE A 47 0.94 1.05 -8.99
C PHE A 47 1.46 -0.31 -9.39
N GLU A 48 2.73 -0.37 -9.80
CA GLU A 48 3.39 -1.62 -10.09
C GLU A 48 4.28 -2.02 -8.92
N GLU A 49 4.56 -3.32 -8.86
CA GLU A 49 5.49 -3.83 -7.86
C GLU A 49 6.84 -3.12 -8.02
N GLY A 50 7.37 -2.61 -6.93
CA GLY A 50 8.61 -1.85 -6.94
C GLY A 50 8.45 -0.35 -7.02
N ASP A 51 7.23 0.14 -7.27
CA ASP A 51 6.99 1.58 -7.37
C ASP A 51 7.18 2.28 -6.03
N LYS A 52 7.68 3.51 -6.11
CA LYS A 52 7.75 4.41 -4.98
C LYS A 52 7.00 5.67 -5.35
N ILE A 53 6.00 6.02 -4.57
CA ILE A 53 5.15 7.18 -4.83
C ILE A 53 5.17 8.09 -3.62
N SER A 54 5.45 9.38 -3.85
CA SER A 54 5.45 10.37 -2.79
C SER A 54 4.29 11.33 -2.98
N LYS A 55 3.58 11.60 -1.89
CA LYS A 55 2.45 12.54 -1.87
C LYS A 55 2.59 13.44 -0.66
N VAL A 56 2.07 14.66 -0.80
CA VAL A 56 1.98 15.57 0.34
C VAL A 56 0.61 15.38 0.98
N ILE A 57 0.61 14.92 2.22
CA ILE A 57 -0.62 14.65 2.96
C ILE A 57 -0.49 15.32 4.32
N ASN A 58 -1.44 16.19 4.65
CA ASN A 58 -1.43 16.92 5.93
C ASN A 58 -0.11 17.68 6.13
N HIS A 59 0.34 18.34 5.06
CA HIS A 59 1.57 19.17 5.07
C HIS A 59 2.84 18.35 5.25
N GLU A 60 2.79 17.06 5.02
CA GLU A 60 3.91 16.16 5.21
C GLU A 60 4.09 15.29 3.98
N VAL A 61 5.34 15.06 3.59
CA VAL A 61 5.62 14.18 2.46
C VAL A 61 5.57 12.73 2.93
N VAL A 62 4.67 11.97 2.33
CA VAL A 62 4.49 10.55 2.64
C VAL A 62 4.86 9.76 1.40
N THR A 63 5.75 8.78 1.56
CA THR A 63 6.19 7.93 0.46
C THR A 63 5.65 6.51 0.64
N PHE A 64 5.06 6.00 -0.42
CA PHE A 64 4.53 4.64 -0.46
C PHE A 64 5.43 3.81 -1.36
N HIS A 65 6.01 2.74 -0.81
CA HIS A 65 6.85 1.83 -1.57
C HIS A 65 6.12 0.50 -1.71
N VAL A 66 5.70 0.16 -2.93
CA VAL A 66 5.00 -1.08 -3.21
C VAL A 66 6.03 -2.19 -3.25
N GLN A 67 6.14 -2.94 -2.16
CA GLN A 67 7.19 -3.95 -2.01
C GLN A 67 6.86 -5.25 -2.72
N GLU A 68 5.59 -5.68 -2.63
CA GLU A 68 5.21 -6.97 -3.17
C GLU A 68 3.74 -6.98 -3.53
N ILE A 69 3.43 -7.55 -4.69
CA ILE A 69 2.06 -7.79 -5.13
C ILE A 69 1.97 -9.26 -5.52
N ASN A 70 1.17 -10.02 -4.79
CA ASN A 70 0.91 -11.40 -5.17
C ASN A 70 -0.60 -11.67 -5.12
N LYS A 71 -0.99 -12.90 -5.39
CA LYS A 71 -2.42 -13.22 -5.52
C LYS A 71 -3.18 -13.06 -4.21
N HIS A 72 -2.49 -13.14 -3.09
CA HIS A 72 -3.16 -13.12 -1.78
C HIS A 72 -2.93 -11.85 -1.00
N THR A 73 -1.80 -11.18 -1.21
CA THR A 73 -1.47 -10.00 -0.44
C THR A 73 -0.81 -8.93 -1.28
N VAL A 74 -0.95 -7.69 -0.84
CA VAL A 74 -0.20 -6.55 -1.34
C VAL A 74 0.47 -5.92 -0.13
N ARG A 75 1.79 -5.71 -0.24
CA ARG A 75 2.57 -5.16 0.86
C ARG A 75 3.16 -3.82 0.46
N ILE A 76 2.86 -2.79 1.23
CA ILE A 76 3.31 -1.42 0.95
C ILE A 76 3.97 -0.86 2.20
N PHE A 77 5.21 -0.40 2.05
CA PHE A 77 5.93 0.25 3.14
C PHE A 77 5.73 1.75 3.06
N ILE A 78 5.42 2.37 4.19
CA ILE A 78 5.05 3.78 4.25
C ILE A 78 6.03 4.54 5.13
N THR A 79 6.65 5.57 4.57
CA THR A 79 7.52 6.47 5.33
C THR A 79 6.87 7.85 5.38
N PRO A 80 7.14 8.63 6.40
CA PRO A 80 8.14 8.50 7.48
C PRO A 80 7.70 7.64 8.65
N PHE A 81 6.52 7.03 8.56
CA PHE A 81 5.97 6.25 9.68
C PHE A 81 6.70 4.94 9.92
N ASN A 82 7.43 4.45 8.92
CA ASN A 82 8.13 3.17 8.95
C ASN A 82 7.17 2.02 9.27
N LYS A 83 6.02 2.04 8.60
CA LYS A 83 4.98 1.03 8.79
C LYS A 83 4.74 0.27 7.50
N THR A 84 4.35 -0.98 7.62
CA THR A 84 4.00 -1.82 6.48
C THR A 84 2.48 -1.98 6.44
N LEU A 85 1.89 -1.64 5.30
CA LEU A 85 0.46 -1.79 5.07
C LEU A 85 0.25 -3.05 4.27
N ILE A 86 -0.62 -3.93 4.74
CA ILE A 86 -0.89 -5.21 4.09
C ILE A 86 -2.36 -5.30 3.72
N PHE A 87 -2.60 -5.56 2.44
CA PHE A 87 -3.95 -5.81 1.93
C PHE A 87 -4.07 -7.30 1.60
N ASN A 88 -5.18 -7.88 1.98
CA ASN A 88 -5.43 -9.30 1.68
C ASN A 88 -6.36 -9.49 0.51
#